data_31bd94f1ed474529ab0bcc87050d4447
#
_entry.id   31bd94f1ed474529ab0bcc87050d4447
#
_cell.length_a   1.000
_cell.length_b   1.000
_cell.length_c   1.000
_cell.angle_alpha   90.00
_cell.angle_beta   90.00
_cell.angle_gamma   90.00
#
_symmetry.space_group_name_H-M   'P 1'
#
loop_
_entity.id
_entity.type
_entity.pdbx_description
1 polymer ?
#
loop_
_entity_poly.entity_id
_entity_poly.type
_entity_poly.pdbx_seq_one_letter_code
_entity_poly.pdbx_strand_id
1 'polypeptide(L)'
;LDANAKAAGRRALILIDALNESDREVWRRRLPDLLRAVEAAENVGLIVSCRTPFDSSVVTDPARARMVVLHHPGFEEQEFDAQLEFFRYYNLPALHVPLLTSEFSRPLFLRLMCEGIKDLGKRSQRSHLRDLASGQKSMTYVLERFVKEVGSEVENTHGIPARSCWLIMKGDPRNGRKGLAGVLAAERREWLTVDEVVHEVQALTAVSSGAAGAIIKSMKASGLLIEHSRYQNGGYIDVLILPYQRFSDHLVARHLLDAHLDTSSPTSVRRCFFRNRRLGAVFMPDHWGRQFAEPGIASALMVEFPERIRRLAQREGSPTELLAYLPTDRRLVHPVVDVFLEGLYWRPSSSFGPETQTMVEFLLGRPEQELRSRTYEVVVGLALRDGHPLGSEWLIGRLARMSMPERDIEWSEFVRTAETDSNLHRLLAWAEREEHTKVERQVSAQAGRTAALLLTTTDRPVRDRATRALVLVGEAHPQRVFDEVPALLALGDPYVTERVVAACYGVCMRVWARETSRSDFGDDLLRLGMVLLEQVLRRDCPKSGVTDLA
;
A
#
# COMPACT_ATOMS: atom_id res chain seq x y z
N LEU A 1 19.20 30.70 -24.16
CA LEU A 1 19.03 29.28 -24.48
C LEU A 1 18.46 29.10 -25.88
N ASP A 2 17.32 29.76 -26.22
CA ASP A 2 16.65 29.60 -27.50
C ASP A 2 17.55 29.98 -28.68
N ALA A 3 18.20 31.15 -28.67
CA ALA A 3 19.13 31.56 -29.71
C ALA A 3 20.29 30.61 -29.93
N ASN A 4 20.84 30.06 -28.82
CA ASN A 4 21.94 29.07 -28.89
C ASN A 4 21.46 27.73 -29.44
N ALA A 5 20.25 27.30 -29.07
CA ALA A 5 19.64 26.08 -29.58
C ALA A 5 19.37 26.18 -31.08
N LYS A 6 18.82 27.32 -31.51
CA LYS A 6 18.58 27.63 -32.94
C LYS A 6 19.88 27.64 -33.73
N ALA A 7 20.91 28.31 -33.23
CA ALA A 7 22.22 28.34 -33.86
C ALA A 7 22.87 26.96 -34.00
N ALA A 8 22.64 26.07 -33.04
CA ALA A 8 23.13 24.68 -33.03
C ALA A 8 22.23 23.72 -33.84
N GLY A 9 21.09 24.16 -34.40
CA GLY A 9 20.12 23.29 -35.05
C GLY A 9 19.50 22.22 -34.14
N ARG A 10 19.41 22.47 -32.83
CA ARG A 10 18.93 21.53 -31.80
C ARG A 10 17.91 22.19 -30.90
N ARG A 11 17.14 21.39 -30.18
CA ARG A 11 16.30 21.88 -29.09
C ARG A 11 17.07 21.84 -27.76
N ALA A 12 16.94 22.89 -26.95
CA ALA A 12 17.38 22.92 -25.57
C ALA A 12 16.27 22.34 -24.67
N LEU A 13 16.64 21.51 -23.70
CA LEU A 13 15.71 20.95 -22.74
C LEU A 13 16.08 21.43 -21.34
N ILE A 14 15.12 22.03 -20.64
CA ILE A 14 15.23 22.39 -19.23
C ILE A 14 14.58 21.27 -18.44
N LEU A 15 15.33 20.67 -17.50
CA LEU A 15 14.83 19.64 -16.59
C LEU A 15 14.83 20.23 -15.18
N ILE A 16 13.67 20.24 -14.52
CA ILE A 16 13.53 20.67 -13.12
C ILE A 16 12.92 19.49 -12.36
N ASP A 17 13.74 18.83 -11.58
CA ASP A 17 13.30 17.68 -10.81
C ASP A 17 12.75 18.09 -9.45
N ALA A 18 11.73 17.36 -8.99
CA ALA A 18 11.16 17.40 -7.65
C ALA A 18 10.76 18.82 -7.18
N LEU A 19 9.87 19.50 -7.91
CA LEU A 19 9.36 20.83 -7.54
C LEU A 19 8.88 20.92 -6.08
N ASN A 20 8.35 19.81 -5.55
CA ASN A 20 7.87 19.70 -4.17
C ASN A 20 8.97 19.73 -3.10
N GLU A 21 10.22 19.49 -3.46
CA GLU A 21 11.35 19.45 -2.51
C GLU A 21 11.97 20.84 -2.29
N SER A 22 11.56 21.84 -3.05
CA SER A 22 11.91 23.25 -2.86
C SER A 22 10.73 24.06 -2.34
N ASP A 23 10.83 25.39 -2.31
CA ASP A 23 9.74 26.25 -1.86
C ASP A 23 8.52 26.14 -2.79
N ARG A 24 7.49 25.41 -2.32
CA ARG A 24 6.27 25.12 -3.07
C ARG A 24 5.49 26.39 -3.42
N GLU A 25 5.48 27.38 -2.53
CA GLU A 25 4.81 28.66 -2.76
C GLU A 25 5.48 29.49 -3.87
N VAL A 26 6.82 29.46 -3.90
CA VAL A 26 7.58 30.11 -4.96
C VAL A 26 7.27 29.46 -6.29
N TRP A 27 7.25 28.11 -6.37
CA TRP A 27 6.92 27.41 -7.60
C TRP A 27 5.47 27.65 -8.03
N ARG A 28 4.53 27.60 -7.08
CA ARG A 28 3.13 27.88 -7.38
C ARG A 28 2.92 29.24 -8.06
N ARG A 29 3.71 30.25 -7.67
CA ARG A 29 3.64 31.60 -8.25
C ARG A 29 4.44 31.72 -9.55
N ARG A 30 5.62 31.12 -9.63
CA ARG A 30 6.55 31.33 -10.76
C ARG A 30 6.42 30.30 -11.88
N LEU A 31 5.89 29.13 -11.63
CA LEU A 31 5.72 28.10 -12.69
C LEU A 31 4.87 28.60 -13.87
N PRO A 32 3.76 29.33 -13.67
CA PRO A 32 3.01 29.89 -14.78
C PRO A 32 3.81 30.89 -15.63
N ASP A 33 4.71 31.66 -15.02
CA ASP A 33 5.56 32.61 -15.72
C ASP A 33 6.66 31.90 -16.52
N LEU A 34 7.25 30.86 -15.94
CA LEU A 34 8.24 30.01 -16.60
C LEU A 34 7.62 29.32 -17.83
N LEU A 35 6.42 28.76 -17.67
CA LEU A 35 5.70 28.13 -18.80
C LEU A 35 5.47 29.11 -19.94
N ARG A 36 5.02 30.33 -19.64
CA ARG A 36 4.86 31.39 -20.67
C ARG A 36 6.16 31.73 -21.37
N ALA A 37 7.27 31.80 -20.62
CA ALA A 37 8.58 32.08 -21.19
C ALA A 37 9.07 30.95 -22.11
N VAL A 38 8.79 29.70 -21.76
CA VAL A 38 9.14 28.52 -22.56
C VAL A 38 8.25 28.42 -23.81
N GLU A 39 6.96 28.69 -23.69
CA GLU A 39 6.02 28.70 -24.82
C GLU A 39 6.40 29.78 -25.89
N ALA A 40 6.99 30.89 -25.44
CA ALA A 40 7.48 31.92 -26.34
C ALA A 40 8.80 31.58 -27.07
N ALA A 41 9.46 30.49 -26.66
CA ALA A 41 10.75 30.03 -27.19
C ALA A 41 10.54 28.84 -28.14
N GLU A 42 10.90 28.97 -29.42
CA GLU A 42 10.67 27.94 -30.45
C GLU A 42 11.52 26.66 -30.23
N ASN A 43 12.71 26.81 -29.65
CA ASN A 43 13.70 25.74 -29.56
C ASN A 43 13.99 25.32 -28.11
N VAL A 44 13.09 25.64 -27.14
CA VAL A 44 13.25 25.28 -25.74
C VAL A 44 12.08 24.40 -25.29
N GLY A 45 12.39 23.30 -24.63
CA GLY A 45 11.42 22.44 -23.94
C GLY A 45 11.61 22.48 -22.44
N LEU A 46 10.56 22.22 -21.67
CA LEU A 46 10.59 22.14 -20.21
C LEU A 46 9.97 20.81 -19.77
N ILE A 47 10.69 20.08 -18.92
CA ILE A 47 10.15 18.95 -18.18
C ILE A 47 10.29 19.26 -16.70
N VAL A 48 9.22 19.10 -15.96
CA VAL A 48 9.21 19.26 -14.50
C VAL A 48 8.69 17.99 -13.86
N SER A 49 9.25 17.60 -12.72
CA SER A 49 8.71 16.51 -11.93
C SER A 49 8.16 17.02 -10.59
N CYS A 50 7.11 16.37 -10.10
CA CYS A 50 6.52 16.65 -8.80
C CYS A 50 5.91 15.36 -8.23
N ARG A 51 6.05 15.11 -6.94
CA ARG A 51 5.39 13.97 -6.30
C ARG A 51 3.88 14.19 -6.22
N THR A 52 3.10 13.18 -6.57
CA THR A 52 1.63 13.22 -6.65
C THR A 52 0.95 13.86 -5.43
N PRO A 53 1.32 13.57 -4.15
CA PRO A 53 0.67 14.20 -3.01
C PRO A 53 0.84 15.72 -2.92
N PHE A 54 1.83 16.27 -3.63
CA PHE A 54 2.15 17.70 -3.62
C PHE A 54 1.76 18.44 -4.89
N ASP A 55 1.28 17.71 -5.89
CA ASP A 55 0.97 18.23 -7.20
C ASP A 55 0.01 19.42 -7.13
N SER A 56 -1.12 19.29 -6.45
CA SER A 56 -2.10 20.37 -6.29
C SER A 56 -1.59 21.58 -5.49
N SER A 57 -0.56 21.40 -4.66
CA SER A 57 0.05 22.49 -3.90
C SER A 57 1.08 23.29 -4.69
N VAL A 58 1.64 22.70 -5.75
CA VAL A 58 2.70 23.31 -6.59
C VAL A 58 2.15 23.75 -7.94
N VAL A 59 1.35 22.89 -8.60
CA VAL A 59 0.86 23.12 -9.96
C VAL A 59 -0.56 23.67 -9.90
N THR A 60 -0.76 24.90 -10.32
CA THR A 60 -2.09 25.53 -10.41
C THR A 60 -2.87 25.02 -11.61
N ASP A 61 -4.22 25.10 -11.58
CA ASP A 61 -5.06 24.69 -12.71
C ASP A 61 -4.69 25.41 -14.03
N PRO A 62 -4.39 26.72 -14.02
CA PRO A 62 -3.91 27.41 -15.22
C PRO A 62 -2.54 26.93 -15.73
N ALA A 63 -1.64 26.52 -14.83
CA ALA A 63 -0.36 25.92 -15.23
C ALA A 63 -0.58 24.52 -15.81
N ARG A 64 -1.42 23.72 -15.17
CA ARG A 64 -1.78 22.36 -15.62
C ARG A 64 -2.38 22.35 -17.02
N ALA A 65 -3.26 23.30 -17.33
CA ALA A 65 -3.87 23.42 -18.66
C ALA A 65 -2.86 23.69 -19.80
N ARG A 66 -1.63 24.12 -19.46
CA ARG A 66 -0.53 24.39 -20.41
C ARG A 66 0.51 23.27 -20.49
N MET A 67 0.33 22.19 -19.75
CA MET A 67 1.29 21.10 -19.62
C MET A 67 0.66 19.79 -20.07
N VAL A 68 1.47 18.91 -20.64
CA VAL A 68 1.12 17.50 -20.75
C VAL A 68 1.52 16.84 -19.42
N VAL A 69 0.55 16.31 -18.70
CA VAL A 69 0.79 15.63 -17.43
C VAL A 69 0.94 14.14 -17.69
N LEU A 70 2.09 13.59 -17.29
CA LEU A 70 2.36 12.17 -17.33
C LEU A 70 2.47 11.67 -15.88
N HIS A 71 1.66 10.69 -15.52
CA HIS A 71 1.80 9.99 -14.25
C HIS A 71 2.78 8.84 -14.40
N HIS A 72 3.73 8.74 -13.45
CA HIS A 72 4.63 7.59 -13.35
C HIS A 72 4.17 6.72 -12.18
N PRO A 73 3.41 5.64 -12.43
CA PRO A 73 2.80 4.85 -11.37
C PRO A 73 3.73 3.81 -10.74
N GLY A 74 4.98 3.74 -11.16
CA GLY A 74 5.95 2.74 -10.75
C GLY A 74 6.16 1.69 -11.84
N PHE A 75 6.11 0.41 -11.47
CA PHE A 75 6.30 -0.70 -12.41
C PHE A 75 5.04 -1.10 -13.18
N GLU A 76 3.86 -0.60 -12.78
CA GLU A 76 2.56 -0.93 -13.40
C GLU A 76 2.37 -2.43 -13.62
N GLU A 77 2.03 -2.82 -14.85
CA GLU A 77 1.83 -4.21 -15.25
C GLU A 77 3.10 -5.08 -15.13
N GLN A 78 4.27 -4.46 -15.01
CA GLN A 78 5.57 -5.16 -14.88
C GLN A 78 5.99 -5.38 -13.44
N GLU A 79 5.14 -5.10 -12.45
CA GLU A 79 5.52 -5.20 -11.03
C GLU A 79 5.97 -6.60 -10.61
N PHE A 80 5.36 -7.65 -11.16
CA PHE A 80 5.78 -9.03 -10.88
C PHE A 80 7.18 -9.33 -11.41
N ASP A 81 7.44 -8.92 -12.64
CA ASP A 81 8.74 -9.11 -13.27
C ASP A 81 9.80 -8.30 -12.52
N ALA A 82 9.45 -7.06 -12.12
CA ALA A 82 10.31 -6.22 -11.30
C ALA A 82 10.59 -6.85 -9.92
N GLN A 83 9.58 -7.37 -9.22
CA GLN A 83 9.78 -8.07 -7.94
C GLN A 83 10.71 -9.28 -8.09
N LEU A 84 10.53 -10.10 -9.13
CA LEU A 84 11.38 -11.26 -9.38
C LEU A 84 12.83 -10.84 -9.67
N GLU A 85 13.05 -9.77 -10.46
CA GLU A 85 14.38 -9.24 -10.72
C GLU A 85 15.05 -8.67 -9.47
N PHE A 86 14.32 -7.93 -8.63
CA PHE A 86 14.83 -7.47 -7.34
C PHE A 86 15.23 -8.66 -6.45
N PHE A 87 14.36 -9.67 -6.32
CA PHE A 87 14.67 -10.85 -5.49
C PHE A 87 15.87 -11.62 -6.03
N ARG A 88 16.01 -11.74 -7.35
CA ARG A 88 17.18 -12.35 -7.98
C ARG A 88 18.45 -11.55 -7.69
N TYR A 89 18.42 -10.23 -7.90
CA TYR A 89 19.55 -9.34 -7.67
C TYR A 89 20.07 -9.41 -6.23
N TYR A 90 19.15 -9.39 -5.25
CA TYR A 90 19.48 -9.48 -3.82
C TYR A 90 19.62 -10.92 -3.31
N ASN A 91 19.59 -11.90 -4.18
CA ASN A 91 19.64 -13.33 -3.83
C ASN A 91 18.60 -13.69 -2.75
N LEU A 92 17.37 -13.22 -2.89
CA LEU A 92 16.24 -13.55 -2.02
C LEU A 92 15.46 -14.76 -2.58
N PRO A 93 14.77 -15.53 -1.72
CA PRO A 93 13.86 -16.57 -2.20
C PRO A 93 12.68 -15.95 -2.95
N ALA A 94 12.26 -16.60 -4.04
CA ALA A 94 11.05 -16.18 -4.75
C ALA A 94 9.82 -16.23 -3.82
N LEU A 95 8.94 -15.25 -3.98
CA LEU A 95 7.67 -15.16 -3.28
C LEU A 95 6.54 -15.47 -4.29
N HIS A 96 5.83 -16.57 -4.07
CA HIS A 96 4.74 -17.03 -4.93
C HIS A 96 3.38 -16.56 -4.42
N VAL A 97 3.30 -15.27 -4.05
CA VAL A 97 2.11 -14.59 -3.56
C VAL A 97 2.04 -13.22 -4.19
N PRO A 98 0.91 -12.79 -4.74
CA PRO A 98 0.80 -11.43 -5.26
C PRO A 98 0.82 -10.43 -4.11
N LEU A 99 1.63 -9.40 -4.26
CA LEU A 99 1.72 -8.30 -3.31
C LEU A 99 0.83 -7.16 -3.83
N LEU A 100 -0.47 -7.25 -3.55
CA LEU A 100 -1.51 -6.37 -4.11
C LEU A 100 -1.57 -4.98 -3.44
N THR A 101 -0.46 -4.43 -3.00
CA THR A 101 -0.43 -3.06 -2.49
C THR A 101 0.45 -2.19 -3.37
N SER A 102 0.02 -0.97 -3.64
CA SER A 102 0.71 -0.02 -4.53
C SER A 102 2.17 0.26 -4.14
N GLU A 103 2.56 -0.02 -2.89
CA GLU A 103 3.93 0.19 -2.44
C GLU A 103 4.92 -0.77 -3.10
N PHE A 104 4.50 -2.00 -3.40
CA PHE A 104 5.36 -2.98 -4.06
C PHE A 104 5.58 -2.71 -5.55
N SER A 105 4.77 -1.86 -6.17
CA SER A 105 5.02 -1.34 -7.51
C SER A 105 6.08 -0.22 -7.53
N ARG A 106 6.55 0.24 -6.34
CA ARG A 106 7.52 1.34 -6.22
C ARG A 106 8.96 0.81 -6.08
N PRO A 107 9.88 1.18 -6.99
CA PRO A 107 11.26 0.69 -6.97
C PRO A 107 11.97 0.92 -5.64
N LEU A 108 11.81 2.11 -5.05
CA LEU A 108 12.48 2.47 -3.82
C LEU A 108 12.00 1.62 -2.63
N PHE A 109 10.70 1.33 -2.53
CA PHE A 109 10.16 0.48 -1.48
C PHE A 109 10.67 -0.95 -1.59
N LEU A 110 10.67 -1.53 -2.81
CA LEU A 110 11.24 -2.86 -3.06
C LEU A 110 12.71 -2.92 -2.69
N ARG A 111 13.48 -1.88 -3.04
CA ARG A 111 14.88 -1.79 -2.65
C ARG A 111 15.06 -1.82 -1.13
N LEU A 112 14.36 -0.95 -0.40
CA LEU A 112 14.45 -0.90 1.08
C LEU A 112 14.07 -2.23 1.73
N MET A 113 13.06 -2.91 1.20
CA MET A 113 12.67 -4.24 1.66
C MET A 113 13.78 -5.26 1.45
N CYS A 114 14.34 -5.32 0.25
CA CYS A 114 15.40 -6.26 -0.08
C CYS A 114 16.68 -6.00 0.74
N GLU A 115 17.10 -4.73 0.85
CA GLU A 115 18.23 -4.29 1.68
C GLU A 115 18.06 -4.71 3.15
N GLY A 116 16.85 -4.55 3.70
CA GLY A 116 16.56 -4.88 5.09
C GLY A 116 16.60 -6.37 5.44
N ILE A 117 16.60 -7.27 4.44
CA ILE A 117 16.57 -8.71 4.66
C ILE A 117 17.65 -9.52 3.92
N LYS A 118 18.44 -8.88 3.02
CA LYS A 118 19.43 -9.58 2.16
C LYS A 118 20.45 -10.41 2.95
N ASP A 119 20.90 -9.91 4.10
CA ASP A 119 21.97 -10.52 4.89
C ASP A 119 21.47 -11.55 5.93
N LEU A 120 20.15 -11.81 5.92
CA LEU A 120 19.55 -12.85 6.75
C LEU A 120 19.73 -14.24 6.11
N GLY A 121 19.76 -15.27 6.95
CA GLY A 121 19.73 -16.66 6.44
C GLY A 121 18.44 -16.95 5.66
N LYS A 122 18.51 -17.83 4.67
CA LYS A 122 17.38 -18.15 3.75
C LYS A 122 16.07 -18.49 4.44
N ARG A 123 16.10 -19.19 5.58
CA ARG A 123 14.91 -19.51 6.37
C ARG A 123 14.25 -18.25 6.93
N SER A 124 15.06 -17.33 7.46
CA SER A 124 14.62 -16.05 8.01
C SER A 124 14.08 -15.14 6.91
N GLN A 125 14.77 -15.07 5.76
CA GLN A 125 14.29 -14.32 4.59
C GLN A 125 12.87 -14.77 4.17
N ARG A 126 12.65 -16.09 4.03
CA ARG A 126 11.32 -16.67 3.71
C ARG A 126 10.26 -16.30 4.74
N SER A 127 10.59 -16.39 6.03
CA SER A 127 9.65 -16.01 7.10
C SER A 127 9.26 -14.55 7.00
N HIS A 128 10.22 -13.64 6.82
CA HIS A 128 9.95 -12.20 6.72
C HIS A 128 9.08 -11.84 5.52
N LEU A 129 9.39 -12.43 4.36
CA LEU A 129 8.60 -12.22 3.14
C LEU A 129 7.17 -12.77 3.29
N ARG A 130 7.02 -13.95 3.90
CA ARG A 130 5.71 -14.53 4.20
C ARG A 130 4.90 -13.66 5.16
N ASP A 131 5.50 -13.19 6.26
CA ASP A 131 4.84 -12.36 7.26
C ASP A 131 4.34 -11.03 6.66
N LEU A 132 5.06 -10.46 5.69
CA LEU A 132 4.64 -9.28 4.94
C LEU A 132 3.47 -9.62 3.99
N ALA A 133 3.60 -10.67 3.21
CA ALA A 133 2.59 -11.06 2.24
C ALA A 133 1.25 -11.45 2.90
N SER A 134 1.32 -12.15 4.04
CA SER A 134 0.13 -12.52 4.83
C SER A 134 -0.44 -11.38 5.68
N GLY A 135 0.23 -10.21 5.72
CA GLY A 135 -0.19 -9.09 6.56
C GLY A 135 0.03 -9.31 8.06
N GLN A 136 0.80 -10.32 8.48
CA GLN A 136 1.17 -10.53 9.89
C GLN A 136 2.05 -9.39 10.41
N LYS A 137 2.84 -8.79 9.53
CA LYS A 137 3.65 -7.60 9.81
C LYS A 137 3.11 -6.40 9.07
N SER A 138 3.22 -5.23 9.69
CA SER A 138 2.93 -3.96 9.04
C SER A 138 3.95 -3.65 7.96
N MET A 139 3.58 -2.83 6.99
CA MET A 139 4.52 -2.34 5.98
C MET A 139 5.66 -1.51 6.61
N THR A 140 5.41 -0.86 7.76
CA THR A 140 6.44 -0.14 8.52
C THR A 140 7.53 -1.05 9.08
N TYR A 141 7.25 -2.34 9.22
CA TYR A 141 8.25 -3.33 9.59
C TYR A 141 9.41 -3.43 8.59
N VAL A 142 9.14 -3.21 7.30
CA VAL A 142 10.19 -3.13 6.26
C VAL A 142 11.19 -2.03 6.61
N LEU A 143 10.69 -0.88 7.01
CA LEU A 143 11.49 0.30 7.35
C LEU A 143 12.30 0.06 8.64
N GLU A 144 11.69 -0.56 9.64
CA GLU A 144 12.37 -0.97 10.88
C GLU A 144 13.52 -1.96 10.61
N ARG A 145 13.28 -2.92 9.72
CA ARG A 145 14.30 -3.88 9.33
C ARG A 145 15.48 -3.20 8.62
N PHE A 146 15.19 -2.28 7.71
CA PHE A 146 16.22 -1.52 7.02
C PHE A 146 17.10 -0.70 7.99
N VAL A 147 16.46 0.04 8.92
CA VAL A 147 17.22 0.80 9.95
C VAL A 147 18.05 -0.13 10.85
N LYS A 148 17.51 -1.31 11.19
CA LYS A 148 18.24 -2.29 11.99
C LYS A 148 19.48 -2.80 11.27
N GLU A 149 19.39 -3.05 9.96
CA GLU A 149 20.52 -3.51 9.15
C GLU A 149 21.61 -2.45 9.08
N VAL A 150 21.23 -1.19 8.78
CA VAL A 150 22.17 -0.06 8.83
C VAL A 150 22.78 0.09 10.23
N GLY A 151 21.99 -0.12 11.28
CA GLY A 151 22.46 -0.10 12.67
C GLY A 151 23.54 -1.16 12.93
N SER A 152 23.40 -2.35 12.37
CA SER A 152 24.40 -3.41 12.49
C SER A 152 25.70 -3.04 11.76
N GLU A 153 25.63 -2.40 10.60
CA GLU A 153 26.81 -1.87 9.89
C GLU A 153 27.53 -0.77 10.71
N VAL A 154 26.74 0.13 11.32
CA VAL A 154 27.27 1.20 12.20
C VAL A 154 27.94 0.62 13.44
N GLU A 155 27.33 -0.41 14.06
CA GLU A 155 27.92 -1.11 15.20
C GLU A 155 29.26 -1.74 14.85
N ASN A 156 29.33 -2.46 13.73
CA ASN A 156 30.54 -3.11 13.27
C ASN A 156 31.66 -2.11 12.93
N THR A 157 31.30 -0.93 12.43
CA THR A 157 32.27 0.07 11.95
C THR A 157 32.70 1.06 13.04
N HIS A 158 31.79 1.44 13.93
CA HIS A 158 31.98 2.52 14.90
C HIS A 158 31.88 2.08 16.37
N GLY A 159 31.54 0.81 16.64
CA GLY A 159 31.39 0.27 17.99
C GLY A 159 30.18 0.82 18.77
N ILE A 160 29.21 1.43 18.08
CA ILE A 160 27.99 1.96 18.67
C ILE A 160 26.88 0.94 18.55
N PRO A 161 26.15 0.62 19.65
CA PRO A 161 25.09 -0.39 19.59
C PRO A 161 24.10 -0.18 18.44
N ALA A 162 23.76 -1.21 17.69
CA ALA A 162 22.86 -1.14 16.52
C ALA A 162 21.53 -0.45 16.83
N ARG A 163 21.00 -0.62 18.05
CA ARG A 163 19.79 0.07 18.52
C ARG A 163 19.89 1.59 18.53
N SER A 164 21.11 2.14 18.56
CA SER A 164 21.34 3.59 18.58
C SER A 164 20.88 4.24 17.26
N CYS A 165 21.03 3.57 16.11
CA CYS A 165 20.50 4.08 14.85
C CYS A 165 18.99 4.29 14.92
N TRP A 166 18.26 3.33 15.50
CA TRP A 166 16.82 3.49 15.67
C TRP A 166 16.45 4.65 16.60
N LEU A 167 17.22 4.85 17.69
CA LEU A 167 17.02 5.98 18.59
C LEU A 167 17.36 7.32 17.92
N ILE A 168 18.42 7.38 17.11
CA ILE A 168 18.76 8.57 16.33
C ILE A 168 17.58 8.91 15.41
N MET A 169 17.03 7.94 14.71
CA MET A 169 15.94 8.18 13.76
C MET A 169 14.65 8.63 14.44
N LYS A 170 14.17 7.89 15.43
CA LYS A 170 12.84 8.13 16.03
C LYS A 170 12.85 9.05 17.25
N GLY A 171 13.97 9.19 17.96
CA GLY A 171 14.06 9.85 19.25
C GLY A 171 13.50 9.03 20.42
N ASP A 172 13.54 9.64 21.60
CA ASP A 172 12.91 9.17 22.84
C ASP A 172 12.27 10.36 23.58
N PRO A 173 11.07 10.81 23.14
CA PRO A 173 10.44 12.01 23.70
C PRO A 173 10.11 11.88 25.18
N ARG A 174 9.91 10.66 25.70
CA ARG A 174 9.67 10.42 27.15
C ARG A 174 10.88 10.80 28.00
N ASN A 175 12.08 10.65 27.43
CA ASN A 175 13.34 11.05 28.05
C ASN A 175 13.90 12.38 27.50
N GLY A 176 13.05 13.20 26.86
CA GLY A 176 13.40 14.52 26.35
C GLY A 176 14.32 14.52 25.12
N ARG A 177 14.48 13.38 24.44
CA ARG A 177 15.35 13.24 23.26
C ARG A 177 14.53 13.26 21.98
N LYS A 178 14.76 14.28 21.14
CA LYS A 178 13.96 14.50 19.93
C LYS A 178 14.26 13.46 18.84
N GLY A 179 15.53 13.14 18.58
CA GLY A 179 15.95 12.41 17.40
C GLY A 179 15.59 13.16 16.11
N LEU A 180 15.92 12.59 14.96
CA LEU A 180 15.63 13.24 13.68
C LEU A 180 14.13 13.45 13.46
N ALA A 181 13.30 12.48 13.82
CA ALA A 181 11.84 12.58 13.71
C ALA A 181 11.28 13.74 14.55
N GLY A 182 11.81 13.98 15.75
CA GLY A 182 11.36 15.08 16.60
C GLY A 182 11.78 16.45 16.09
N VAL A 183 12.94 16.55 15.43
CA VAL A 183 13.35 17.80 14.76
C VAL A 183 12.43 18.08 13.57
N LEU A 184 12.19 17.09 12.71
CA LEU A 184 11.27 17.20 11.57
C LEU A 184 9.85 17.60 12.03
N ALA A 185 9.36 16.97 13.12
CA ALA A 185 8.04 17.27 13.70
C ALA A 185 7.92 18.69 14.26
N ALA A 186 8.98 19.19 14.91
CA ALA A 186 9.00 20.53 15.50
C ALA A 186 9.05 21.62 14.43
N GLU A 187 9.92 21.43 13.45
CA GLU A 187 10.16 22.41 12.38
C GLU A 187 9.14 22.30 11.23
N ARG A 188 8.30 21.27 11.22
CA ARG A 188 7.30 20.98 10.16
C ARG A 188 7.91 21.00 8.75
N ARG A 189 9.06 20.37 8.59
CA ARG A 189 9.79 20.30 7.33
C ARG A 189 10.25 18.86 7.07
N GLU A 190 10.66 18.57 5.85
CA GLU A 190 11.05 17.24 5.37
C GLU A 190 12.56 17.05 5.30
N TRP A 191 13.33 18.02 5.77
CA TRP A 191 14.78 18.06 5.68
C TRP A 191 15.41 18.54 6.98
N LEU A 192 16.68 18.21 7.17
CA LEU A 192 17.49 18.53 8.34
C LEU A 192 18.79 19.20 7.88
N THR A 193 19.32 20.14 8.63
CA THR A 193 20.69 20.61 8.40
C THR A 193 21.68 19.56 8.91
N VAL A 194 22.89 19.58 8.37
CA VAL A 194 23.95 18.67 8.84
C VAL A 194 24.23 18.87 10.32
N ASP A 195 24.23 20.13 10.79
CA ASP A 195 24.48 20.48 12.20
C ASP A 195 23.40 19.91 13.13
N GLU A 196 22.13 19.95 12.74
CA GLU A 196 21.04 19.35 13.51
C GLU A 196 21.22 17.84 13.64
N VAL A 197 21.58 17.16 12.54
CA VAL A 197 21.81 15.71 12.57
C VAL A 197 23.02 15.38 13.44
N VAL A 198 24.11 16.13 13.35
CA VAL A 198 25.30 15.99 14.23
C VAL A 198 24.90 16.15 15.68
N HIS A 199 24.11 17.19 16.00
CA HIS A 199 23.63 17.46 17.35
C HIS A 199 22.82 16.29 17.92
N GLU A 200 21.84 15.78 17.17
CA GLU A 200 21.00 14.65 17.62
C GLU A 200 21.81 13.36 17.76
N VAL A 201 22.76 13.07 16.85
CA VAL A 201 23.65 11.91 16.98
C VAL A 201 24.47 12.01 18.27
N GLN A 202 25.08 13.18 18.56
CA GLN A 202 25.84 13.38 19.79
C GLN A 202 24.97 13.25 21.05
N ALA A 203 23.80 13.87 21.05
CA ALA A 203 22.87 13.81 22.17
C ALA A 203 22.40 12.39 22.52
N LEU A 204 22.28 11.52 21.52
CA LEU A 204 21.77 10.16 21.67
C LEU A 204 22.87 9.10 21.89
N THR A 205 24.10 9.36 21.45
CA THR A 205 25.20 8.38 21.50
C THR A 205 26.37 8.81 22.38
N ALA A 206 26.36 10.06 22.85
CA ALA A 206 27.44 10.66 23.66
C ALA A 206 28.84 10.62 23.01
N VAL A 207 28.91 10.64 21.68
CA VAL A 207 30.16 10.64 20.92
C VAL A 207 30.66 12.05 20.61
N SER A 208 31.94 12.19 20.23
CA SER A 208 32.48 13.46 19.75
C SER A 208 31.88 13.90 18.40
N SER A 209 31.99 15.18 18.04
CA SER A 209 31.48 15.71 16.77
C SER A 209 32.12 15.00 15.55
N GLY A 210 33.41 14.70 15.59
CA GLY A 210 34.07 13.95 14.53
C GLY A 210 33.54 12.52 14.38
N ALA A 211 33.27 11.82 15.49
CA ALA A 211 32.67 10.49 15.47
C ALA A 211 31.20 10.54 14.99
N ALA A 212 30.44 11.57 15.36
CA ALA A 212 29.09 11.79 14.85
C ALA A 212 29.10 11.98 13.32
N GLY A 213 30.05 12.78 12.79
CA GLY A 213 30.23 12.95 11.36
C GLY A 213 30.57 11.64 10.63
N ALA A 214 31.38 10.76 11.23
CA ALA A 214 31.69 9.44 10.69
C ALA A 214 30.45 8.52 10.65
N ILE A 215 29.61 8.53 11.68
CA ILE A 215 28.34 7.80 11.73
C ILE A 215 27.40 8.28 10.63
N ILE A 216 27.24 9.60 10.49
CA ILE A 216 26.39 10.20 9.44
C ILE A 216 26.89 9.81 8.06
N LYS A 217 28.21 9.77 7.86
CA LYS A 217 28.80 9.29 6.60
C LYS A 217 28.43 7.83 6.30
N SER A 218 28.43 6.95 7.29
CA SER A 218 27.98 5.56 7.16
C SER A 218 26.48 5.48 6.87
N MET A 219 25.63 6.28 7.56
CA MET A 219 24.19 6.36 7.30
C MET A 219 23.90 6.88 5.87
N LYS A 220 24.72 7.79 5.35
CA LYS A 220 24.64 8.24 3.95
C LYS A 220 25.05 7.13 2.98
N ALA A 221 26.15 6.45 3.24
CA ALA A 221 26.67 5.38 2.39
C ALA A 221 25.68 4.20 2.27
N SER A 222 24.97 3.86 3.36
CA SER A 222 23.91 2.83 3.34
C SER A 222 22.57 3.34 2.77
N GLY A 223 22.47 4.62 2.43
CA GLY A 223 21.25 5.23 1.88
C GLY A 223 20.14 5.48 2.89
N LEU A 224 20.42 5.47 4.20
CA LEU A 224 19.46 5.84 5.24
C LEU A 224 19.26 7.37 5.33
N LEU A 225 20.28 8.15 4.95
CA LEU A 225 20.22 9.59 4.77
C LEU A 225 20.72 9.94 3.38
N ILE A 226 20.09 10.90 2.73
CA ILE A 226 20.48 11.43 1.42
C ILE A 226 20.82 12.90 1.56
N GLU A 227 21.94 13.32 1.00
CA GLU A 227 22.34 14.72 0.98
C GLU A 227 21.77 15.43 -0.24
N HIS A 228 21.20 16.61 0.01
CA HIS A 228 20.64 17.48 -1.02
C HIS A 228 21.13 18.91 -0.80
N SER A 229 21.33 19.66 -1.88
CA SER A 229 21.56 21.10 -1.81
C SER A 229 20.24 21.83 -1.99
N ARG A 230 19.87 22.66 -1.01
CA ARG A 230 18.63 23.44 -1.00
C ARG A 230 18.92 24.93 -1.04
N TYR A 231 18.20 25.65 -1.91
CA TYR A 231 18.29 27.12 -1.94
C TYR A 231 17.43 27.73 -0.84
N GLN A 232 18.07 28.50 0.06
CA GLN A 232 17.39 29.20 1.15
C GLN A 232 18.12 30.55 1.44
N ASN A 233 17.35 31.59 1.67
CA ASN A 233 17.87 32.94 2.09
C ASN A 233 18.98 33.48 1.16
N GLY A 234 18.91 33.24 -0.14
CA GLY A 234 19.89 33.80 -1.09
C GLY A 234 21.12 32.91 -1.35
N GLY A 235 21.23 31.74 -0.72
CA GLY A 235 22.34 30.78 -0.88
C GLY A 235 21.88 29.32 -0.94
N TYR A 236 22.81 28.44 -1.31
CA TYR A 236 22.59 26.99 -1.21
C TYR A 236 23.11 26.51 0.13
N ILE A 237 22.31 25.67 0.80
CA ILE A 237 22.68 24.95 2.02
C ILE A 237 22.59 23.46 1.77
N ASP A 238 23.52 22.69 2.34
CA ASP A 238 23.45 21.23 2.30
C ASP A 238 22.51 20.74 3.40
N VAL A 239 21.56 19.91 3.01
CA VAL A 239 20.53 19.35 3.88
C VAL A 239 20.52 17.83 3.75
N LEU A 240 20.07 17.16 4.79
CA LEU A 240 19.88 15.72 4.83
C LEU A 240 18.39 15.40 4.83
N ILE A 241 17.99 14.46 4.01
CA ILE A 241 16.62 13.97 3.92
C ILE A 241 16.59 12.45 4.10
N LEU A 242 15.44 11.94 4.50
CA LEU A 242 15.18 10.51 4.50
C LEU A 242 14.87 10.04 3.08
N PRO A 243 15.34 8.86 2.65
CA PRO A 243 15.24 8.41 1.26
C PRO A 243 13.80 8.18 0.80
N TYR A 244 12.91 7.91 1.73
CA TYR A 244 11.52 7.58 1.44
C TYR A 244 10.57 8.40 2.31
N GLN A 245 9.76 9.27 1.69
CA GLN A 245 8.89 10.21 2.39
C GLN A 245 7.96 9.51 3.40
N ARG A 246 7.32 8.41 3.00
CA ARG A 246 6.46 7.67 3.93
C ARG A 246 7.21 7.14 5.14
N PHE A 247 8.50 6.84 5.02
CA PHE A 247 9.31 6.49 6.16
C PHE A 247 9.45 7.66 7.14
N SER A 248 9.74 8.85 6.61
CA SER A 248 9.76 10.08 7.41
C SER A 248 8.43 10.30 8.13
N ASP A 249 7.32 10.19 7.41
CA ASP A 249 5.98 10.40 7.94
C ASP A 249 5.66 9.42 9.09
N HIS A 250 6.01 8.15 8.95
CA HIS A 250 5.81 7.15 10.02
C HIS A 250 6.70 7.40 11.23
N LEU A 251 7.96 7.81 11.04
CA LEU A 251 8.84 8.16 12.15
C LEU A 251 8.31 9.38 12.91
N VAL A 252 7.89 10.42 12.19
CA VAL A 252 7.28 11.63 12.76
C VAL A 252 5.97 11.28 13.48
N ALA A 253 5.09 10.48 12.88
CA ALA A 253 3.84 10.05 13.52
C ALA A 253 4.10 9.29 14.83
N ARG A 254 5.06 8.36 14.84
CA ARG A 254 5.47 7.64 16.06
C ARG A 254 6.01 8.59 17.13
N HIS A 255 6.86 9.53 16.75
CA HIS A 255 7.36 10.54 17.66
C HIS A 255 6.23 11.38 18.25
N LEU A 256 5.31 11.87 17.42
CA LEU A 256 4.17 12.66 17.86
C LEU A 256 3.24 11.88 18.80
N LEU A 257 2.98 10.61 18.52
CA LEU A 257 2.20 9.74 19.41
C LEU A 257 2.92 9.51 20.74
N ASP A 258 4.23 9.23 20.73
CA ASP A 258 5.01 9.03 21.95
C ASP A 258 5.10 10.31 22.81
N ALA A 259 5.12 11.50 22.17
CA ALA A 259 5.23 12.79 22.84
C ALA A 259 3.90 13.38 23.33
N HIS A 260 2.81 13.15 22.61
CA HIS A 260 1.56 13.90 22.79
C HIS A 260 0.32 13.06 23.05
N LEU A 261 0.39 11.72 22.93
CA LEU A 261 -0.76 10.86 23.16
C LEU A 261 -0.86 10.49 24.65
N ASP A 262 -1.96 10.92 25.29
CA ASP A 262 -2.31 10.53 26.65
C ASP A 262 -3.30 9.35 26.61
N THR A 263 -2.83 8.17 26.99
CA THR A 263 -3.62 6.92 27.01
C THR A 263 -4.20 6.61 28.40
N SER A 264 -4.33 7.60 29.28
CA SER A 264 -4.88 7.40 30.62
C SER A 264 -6.39 7.05 30.60
N SER A 265 -7.13 7.63 29.67
CA SER A 265 -8.56 7.36 29.44
C SER A 265 -8.97 7.65 27.99
N PRO A 266 -10.14 7.11 27.52
CA PRO A 266 -10.66 7.44 26.19
C PRO A 266 -10.92 8.94 25.98
N THR A 267 -11.33 9.64 27.05
CA THR A 267 -11.54 11.09 27.04
C THR A 267 -10.21 11.84 26.88
N SER A 268 -9.16 11.40 27.55
CA SER A 268 -7.81 11.96 27.41
C SER A 268 -7.30 11.80 25.99
N VAL A 269 -7.44 10.59 25.40
CA VAL A 269 -7.11 10.33 24.00
C VAL A 269 -7.83 11.31 23.08
N ARG A 270 -9.15 11.48 23.24
CA ARG A 270 -9.94 12.42 22.41
C ARG A 270 -9.45 13.86 22.53
N ARG A 271 -9.05 14.31 23.72
CA ARG A 271 -8.51 15.66 23.94
C ARG A 271 -7.20 15.90 23.17
N CYS A 272 -6.39 14.86 22.96
CA CYS A 272 -5.14 14.97 22.19
C CYS A 272 -5.38 15.34 20.73
N PHE A 273 -6.58 15.05 20.18
CA PHE A 273 -6.98 15.35 18.81
C PHE A 273 -7.82 16.63 18.65
N PHE A 274 -7.91 17.46 19.68
CA PHE A 274 -8.51 18.78 19.54
C PHE A 274 -7.67 19.67 18.62
N ARG A 275 -8.31 20.60 17.91
CA ARG A 275 -7.70 21.49 16.90
C ARG A 275 -6.47 22.24 17.38
N ASN A 276 -6.47 22.64 18.66
CA ASN A 276 -5.37 23.38 19.30
C ASN A 276 -4.24 22.49 19.83
N ARG A 277 -4.31 21.17 19.62
CA ARG A 277 -3.29 20.21 20.03
C ARG A 277 -2.47 19.75 18.83
N ARG A 278 -1.21 19.36 19.05
CA ARG A 278 -0.30 19.00 17.95
C ARG A 278 -0.81 17.83 17.10
N LEU A 279 -1.40 16.80 17.73
CA LEU A 279 -2.00 15.67 16.99
C LEU A 279 -3.25 16.09 16.20
N GLY A 280 -4.11 16.92 16.79
CA GLY A 280 -5.29 17.44 16.12
C GLY A 280 -4.96 18.38 14.97
N ALA A 281 -3.87 19.13 15.07
CA ALA A 281 -3.42 20.06 14.04
C ALA A 281 -3.02 19.36 12.73
N VAL A 282 -2.61 18.09 12.79
CA VAL A 282 -2.28 17.27 11.59
C VAL A 282 -3.50 17.10 10.68
N PHE A 283 -4.71 16.99 11.27
CA PHE A 283 -5.98 16.82 10.56
C PHE A 283 -6.68 18.15 10.24
N MET A 284 -5.97 19.28 10.39
CA MET A 284 -6.49 20.56 9.94
C MET A 284 -6.29 20.71 8.42
N PRO A 285 -7.25 21.33 7.72
CA PRO A 285 -7.08 21.60 6.30
C PRO A 285 -5.87 22.49 6.06
N ASP A 286 -5.27 22.33 4.90
CA ASP A 286 -4.28 23.25 4.38
C ASP A 286 -4.88 24.65 4.17
N HIS A 287 -4.05 25.61 3.78
CA HIS A 287 -4.49 26.98 3.50
C HIS A 287 -5.65 27.06 2.49
N TRP A 288 -5.80 26.06 1.62
CA TRP A 288 -6.81 26.00 0.57
C TRP A 288 -8.04 25.16 0.94
N GLY A 289 -8.04 24.49 2.07
CA GLY A 289 -9.15 23.68 2.56
C GLY A 289 -9.37 22.36 1.79
N ARG A 290 -8.50 22.00 0.86
CA ARG A 290 -8.65 20.82 -0.01
C ARG A 290 -7.99 19.57 0.53
N GLN A 291 -6.88 19.72 1.24
CA GLN A 291 -6.11 18.62 1.81
C GLN A 291 -5.71 18.93 3.26
N PHE A 292 -5.10 17.98 3.94
CA PHE A 292 -4.43 18.27 5.21
C PHE A 292 -3.12 19.03 5.00
N ALA A 293 -2.74 19.84 5.99
CA ALA A 293 -1.44 20.50 5.97
C ALA A 293 -0.28 19.49 5.96
N GLU A 294 -0.47 18.33 6.60
CA GLU A 294 0.52 17.25 6.72
C GLU A 294 -0.12 15.88 6.34
N PRO A 295 -0.50 15.64 5.06
CA PRO A 295 -1.30 14.48 4.67
C PRO A 295 -0.58 13.15 4.89
N GLY A 296 0.73 13.08 4.64
CA GLY A 296 1.54 11.87 4.88
C GLY A 296 1.58 11.50 6.37
N ILE A 297 1.73 12.50 7.26
CA ILE A 297 1.70 12.28 8.71
C ILE A 297 0.29 11.86 9.16
N ALA A 298 -0.77 12.42 8.58
CA ALA A 298 -2.15 12.01 8.86
C ALA A 298 -2.38 10.53 8.52
N SER A 299 -1.94 10.08 7.34
CA SER A 299 -1.97 8.68 6.92
C SER A 299 -1.16 7.80 7.88
N ALA A 300 0.05 8.20 8.22
CA ALA A 300 0.91 7.46 9.16
C ALA A 300 0.28 7.35 10.57
N LEU A 301 -0.39 8.39 11.05
CA LEU A 301 -1.12 8.33 12.33
C LEU A 301 -2.25 7.30 12.29
N MET A 302 -2.99 7.17 11.17
CA MET A 302 -4.03 6.13 11.01
C MET A 302 -3.45 4.71 11.13
N VAL A 303 -2.21 4.52 10.70
CA VAL A 303 -1.51 3.22 10.78
C VAL A 303 -0.96 2.94 12.17
N GLU A 304 -0.32 3.93 12.80
CA GLU A 304 0.44 3.73 14.05
C GLU A 304 -0.43 3.81 15.31
N PHE A 305 -1.57 4.50 15.24
CA PHE A 305 -2.42 4.77 16.40
C PHE A 305 -3.08 3.52 17.01
N PRO A 306 -3.67 2.57 16.26
CA PRO A 306 -4.38 1.44 16.85
C PRO A 306 -3.54 0.61 17.81
N GLU A 307 -2.26 0.42 17.49
CA GLU A 307 -1.33 -0.31 18.34
C GLU A 307 -1.06 0.42 19.66
N ARG A 308 -1.01 1.75 19.64
CA ARG A 308 -0.73 2.59 20.81
C ARG A 308 -1.82 2.54 21.86
N ILE A 309 -3.08 2.40 21.43
CA ILE A 309 -4.24 2.38 22.33
C ILE A 309 -4.78 0.98 22.62
N ARG A 310 -4.20 -0.07 22.03
CA ARG A 310 -4.68 -1.46 22.18
C ARG A 310 -4.93 -1.84 23.64
N ARG A 311 -3.99 -1.53 24.56
CA ARG A 311 -4.13 -1.83 26.00
C ARG A 311 -5.28 -1.05 26.65
N LEU A 312 -5.45 0.22 26.29
CA LEU A 312 -6.56 1.03 26.76
C LEU A 312 -7.90 0.48 26.24
N ALA A 313 -7.97 0.16 24.95
CA ALA A 313 -9.16 -0.40 24.33
C ALA A 313 -9.59 -1.73 24.99
N GLN A 314 -8.65 -2.62 25.26
CA GLN A 314 -8.92 -3.88 25.96
C GLN A 314 -9.43 -3.67 27.40
N ARG A 315 -8.91 -2.68 28.13
CA ARG A 315 -9.30 -2.38 29.51
C ARG A 315 -10.65 -1.68 29.61
N GLU A 316 -10.93 -0.73 28.72
CA GLU A 316 -12.06 0.19 28.81
C GLU A 316 -13.17 -0.12 27.79
N GLY A 317 -13.01 -1.12 26.93
CA GLY A 317 -13.94 -1.39 25.82
C GLY A 317 -14.07 -0.23 24.85
N SER A 318 -13.01 0.59 24.70
CA SER A 318 -13.01 1.78 23.86
C SER A 318 -12.59 1.48 22.43
N PRO A 319 -12.99 2.32 21.45
CA PRO A 319 -12.61 2.12 20.04
C PRO A 319 -11.09 2.05 19.83
N THR A 320 -10.66 1.24 18.88
CA THR A 320 -9.26 1.15 18.44
C THR A 320 -8.95 2.07 17.25
N GLU A 321 -9.98 2.52 16.52
CA GLU A 321 -9.80 3.36 15.35
C GLU A 321 -9.62 4.83 15.70
N LEU A 322 -8.60 5.47 15.09
CA LEU A 322 -8.33 6.90 15.30
C LEU A 322 -9.54 7.76 14.92
N LEU A 323 -10.27 7.38 13.88
CA LEU A 323 -11.48 8.07 13.44
C LEU A 323 -12.48 8.30 14.59
N ALA A 324 -12.61 7.36 15.52
CA ALA A 324 -13.53 7.48 16.66
C ALA A 324 -13.15 8.60 17.64
N TYR A 325 -11.90 9.04 17.61
CA TYR A 325 -11.37 10.10 18.49
C TYR A 325 -11.28 11.46 17.83
N LEU A 326 -11.39 11.54 16.50
CA LEU A 326 -11.47 12.83 15.81
C LEU A 326 -12.76 13.58 16.15
N PRO A 327 -12.77 14.93 16.11
CA PRO A 327 -13.97 15.73 16.22
C PRO A 327 -15.04 15.29 15.22
N THR A 328 -16.31 15.31 15.62
CA THR A 328 -17.42 14.75 14.84
C THR A 328 -17.58 15.39 13.46
N ASP A 329 -17.31 16.71 13.37
CA ASP A 329 -17.34 17.48 12.12
C ASP A 329 -16.23 17.09 11.12
N ARG A 330 -15.32 16.19 11.52
CA ARG A 330 -14.16 15.80 10.70
C ARG A 330 -14.05 14.33 10.38
N ARG A 331 -14.84 13.48 11.03
CA ARG A 331 -14.70 12.01 10.90
C ARG A 331 -14.93 11.48 9.50
N LEU A 332 -15.80 12.14 8.75
CA LEU A 332 -16.28 11.68 7.44
C LEU A 332 -16.00 12.70 6.31
N VAL A 333 -15.11 13.66 6.54
CA VAL A 333 -14.65 14.50 5.45
C VAL A 333 -13.74 13.69 4.52
N HIS A 334 -13.82 13.96 3.23
CA HIS A 334 -13.16 13.20 2.18
C HIS A 334 -11.66 12.92 2.47
N PRO A 335 -10.82 13.90 2.86
CA PRO A 335 -9.41 13.64 3.14
C PRO A 335 -9.17 12.68 4.31
N VAL A 336 -10.06 12.63 5.32
CA VAL A 336 -9.93 11.70 6.46
C VAL A 336 -10.21 10.28 6.03
N VAL A 337 -11.25 10.09 5.21
CA VAL A 337 -11.59 8.77 4.64
C VAL A 337 -10.46 8.27 3.76
N ASP A 338 -9.85 9.13 2.97
CA ASP A 338 -8.73 8.79 2.09
C ASP A 338 -7.53 8.25 2.86
N VAL A 339 -7.07 8.98 3.86
CA VAL A 339 -5.93 8.53 4.68
C VAL A 339 -6.28 7.30 5.53
N PHE A 340 -7.54 7.10 5.90
CA PHE A 340 -8.00 5.88 6.56
C PHE A 340 -7.88 4.67 5.63
N LEU A 341 -8.47 4.74 4.42
CA LEU A 341 -8.43 3.66 3.44
C LEU A 341 -7.00 3.31 3.03
N GLU A 342 -6.18 4.30 2.77
CA GLU A 342 -4.76 4.12 2.45
C GLU A 342 -4.01 3.45 3.60
N GLY A 343 -4.30 3.86 4.85
CA GLY A 343 -3.70 3.29 6.05
C GLY A 343 -3.97 1.80 6.23
N LEU A 344 -5.11 1.27 5.74
CA LEU A 344 -5.46 -0.15 5.89
C LEU A 344 -4.43 -1.09 5.23
N TYR A 345 -3.81 -0.69 4.12
CA TYR A 345 -2.76 -1.49 3.47
C TYR A 345 -1.50 -1.65 4.32
N TRP A 346 -1.20 -0.65 5.15
CA TRP A 346 0.03 -0.58 5.94
C TRP A 346 -0.06 -1.30 7.28
N ARG A 347 -1.28 -1.56 7.74
CA ARG A 347 -1.54 -2.13 9.06
C ARG A 347 -1.35 -3.64 9.09
N PRO A 348 -0.87 -4.21 10.21
CA PRO A 348 -0.88 -5.65 10.41
C PRO A 348 -2.31 -6.15 10.64
N SER A 349 -2.61 -7.37 10.20
CA SER A 349 -3.95 -7.98 10.35
C SER A 349 -4.45 -7.95 11.80
N SER A 350 -3.54 -8.07 12.77
CA SER A 350 -3.86 -8.01 14.21
C SER A 350 -4.37 -6.65 14.71
N SER A 351 -4.26 -5.59 13.92
CA SER A 351 -4.75 -4.25 14.28
C SER A 351 -6.18 -3.98 13.81
N PHE A 352 -6.77 -4.91 13.05
CA PHE A 352 -8.15 -4.80 12.57
C PHE A 352 -9.09 -5.38 13.62
N GLY A 353 -9.99 -4.53 14.12
CA GLY A 353 -11.05 -4.91 15.06
C GLY A 353 -12.44 -4.85 14.42
N PRO A 354 -13.48 -5.18 15.19
CA PRO A 354 -14.87 -5.04 14.73
C PRO A 354 -15.22 -3.63 14.26
N GLU A 355 -14.63 -2.60 14.88
CA GLU A 355 -14.87 -1.20 14.48
C GLU A 355 -14.30 -0.92 13.10
N THR A 356 -13.15 -1.50 12.74
CA THR A 356 -12.58 -1.37 11.38
C THR A 356 -13.54 -1.96 10.35
N GLN A 357 -14.05 -3.17 10.61
CA GLN A 357 -15.04 -3.82 9.74
C GLN A 357 -16.32 -2.97 9.62
N THR A 358 -16.86 -2.50 10.74
CA THR A 358 -18.05 -1.64 10.76
C THR A 358 -17.84 -0.35 9.96
N MET A 359 -16.63 0.26 10.05
CA MET A 359 -16.33 1.45 9.26
C MET A 359 -16.24 1.14 7.76
N VAL A 360 -15.61 0.03 7.38
CA VAL A 360 -15.54 -0.40 5.97
C VAL A 360 -16.94 -0.71 5.44
N GLU A 361 -17.79 -1.42 6.20
CA GLU A 361 -19.17 -1.68 5.83
C GLU A 361 -19.98 -0.38 5.68
N PHE A 362 -19.77 0.58 6.57
CA PHE A 362 -20.40 1.89 6.47
C PHE A 362 -19.99 2.63 5.18
N LEU A 363 -18.70 2.61 4.82
CA LEU A 363 -18.21 3.25 3.60
C LEU A 363 -18.74 2.55 2.34
N LEU A 364 -18.85 1.23 2.34
CA LEU A 364 -19.46 0.46 1.26
C LEU A 364 -20.95 0.71 1.09
N GLY A 365 -21.66 1.01 2.18
CA GLY A 365 -23.09 1.36 2.16
C GLY A 365 -23.38 2.81 1.71
N ARG A 366 -22.37 3.62 1.42
CA ARG A 366 -22.57 5.00 0.98
C ARG A 366 -23.05 5.06 -0.48
N PRO A 367 -23.85 6.07 -0.84
CA PRO A 367 -24.38 6.21 -2.20
C PRO A 367 -23.32 6.62 -3.22
N GLU A 368 -22.21 7.23 -2.78
CA GLU A 368 -21.14 7.73 -3.64
C GLU A 368 -20.35 6.57 -4.26
N GLN A 369 -20.51 6.36 -5.56
CA GLN A 369 -19.88 5.25 -6.29
C GLN A 369 -18.34 5.28 -6.19
N GLU A 370 -17.73 6.44 -6.32
CA GLU A 370 -16.28 6.59 -6.23
C GLU A 370 -15.75 6.10 -4.88
N LEU A 371 -16.43 6.46 -3.78
CA LEU A 371 -16.04 6.04 -2.44
C LEU A 371 -16.18 4.52 -2.26
N ARG A 372 -17.28 3.92 -2.76
CA ARG A 372 -17.46 2.47 -2.75
C ARG A 372 -16.38 1.75 -3.55
N SER A 373 -16.09 2.24 -4.77
CA SER A 373 -15.06 1.64 -5.64
C SER A 373 -13.68 1.67 -4.99
N ARG A 374 -13.29 2.80 -4.38
CA ARG A 374 -12.04 2.91 -3.63
C ARG A 374 -11.99 1.98 -2.42
N THR A 375 -13.12 1.81 -1.72
CA THR A 375 -13.21 0.91 -0.57
C THR A 375 -13.08 -0.56 -1.02
N TYR A 376 -13.75 -0.96 -2.11
CA TYR A 376 -13.59 -2.31 -2.67
C TYR A 376 -12.17 -2.56 -3.20
N GLU A 377 -11.52 -1.56 -3.79
CA GLU A 377 -10.12 -1.66 -4.21
C GLU A 377 -9.21 -2.04 -3.04
N VAL A 378 -9.40 -1.40 -1.88
CA VAL A 378 -8.68 -1.76 -0.65
C VAL A 378 -9.01 -3.18 -0.21
N VAL A 379 -10.28 -3.56 -0.17
CA VAL A 379 -10.72 -4.90 0.25
C VAL A 379 -10.12 -5.98 -0.66
N VAL A 380 -10.14 -5.79 -1.98
CA VAL A 380 -9.50 -6.73 -2.92
C VAL A 380 -7.99 -6.84 -2.67
N GLY A 381 -7.31 -5.74 -2.40
CA GLY A 381 -5.89 -5.74 -2.05
C GLY A 381 -5.56 -6.48 -0.74
N LEU A 382 -6.54 -6.60 0.17
CA LEU A 382 -6.41 -7.35 1.42
C LEU A 382 -6.92 -8.79 1.32
N ALA A 383 -7.66 -9.14 0.26
CA ALA A 383 -8.38 -10.41 0.14
C ALA A 383 -7.50 -11.66 0.18
N LEU A 384 -6.24 -11.54 -0.23
CA LEU A 384 -5.27 -12.65 -0.26
C LEU A 384 -4.45 -12.80 1.01
N ARG A 385 -4.64 -11.92 2.00
CA ARG A 385 -3.95 -12.02 3.28
C ARG A 385 -4.60 -13.10 4.14
N ASP A 386 -3.79 -14.06 4.59
CA ASP A 386 -4.30 -15.20 5.35
C ASP A 386 -4.87 -14.77 6.72
N GLY A 387 -6.10 -15.26 7.02
CA GLY A 387 -6.81 -14.94 8.26
C GLY A 387 -7.12 -13.44 8.44
N HIS A 388 -7.06 -12.65 7.37
CA HIS A 388 -7.33 -11.21 7.47
C HIS A 388 -8.82 -10.93 7.70
N PRO A 389 -9.19 -10.06 8.67
CA PRO A 389 -10.59 -9.75 8.98
C PRO A 389 -11.42 -9.20 7.80
N LEU A 390 -10.77 -8.56 6.82
CA LEU A 390 -11.38 -8.12 5.56
C LEU A 390 -10.91 -8.98 4.37
N GLY A 391 -10.52 -10.23 4.62
CA GLY A 391 -10.05 -11.17 3.60
C GLY A 391 -11.17 -11.69 2.70
N SER A 392 -10.83 -12.61 1.79
CA SER A 392 -11.78 -13.21 0.83
C SER A 392 -12.97 -13.88 1.49
N GLU A 393 -12.82 -14.43 2.71
CA GLU A 393 -13.93 -15.01 3.48
C GLU A 393 -14.95 -13.98 3.93
N TRP A 394 -14.48 -12.84 4.43
CA TRP A 394 -15.36 -11.73 4.77
C TRP A 394 -16.07 -11.18 3.53
N LEU A 395 -15.34 -11.04 2.41
CA LEU A 395 -15.90 -10.49 1.17
C LEU A 395 -17.00 -11.38 0.61
N ILE A 396 -16.78 -12.70 0.50
CA ILE A 396 -17.83 -13.61 0.03
C ILE A 396 -19.03 -13.62 0.98
N GLY A 397 -18.80 -13.62 2.31
CA GLY A 397 -19.85 -13.55 3.31
C GLY A 397 -20.69 -12.27 3.23
N ARG A 398 -20.06 -11.12 2.91
CA ARG A 398 -20.79 -9.88 2.65
C ARG A 398 -21.64 -9.99 1.38
N LEU A 399 -21.04 -10.39 0.26
CA LEU A 399 -21.74 -10.47 -1.03
C LEU A 399 -22.87 -11.51 -1.03
N ALA A 400 -22.74 -12.58 -0.25
CA ALA A 400 -23.78 -13.59 -0.10
C ALA A 400 -25.01 -13.10 0.66
N ARG A 401 -24.88 -12.07 1.51
CA ARG A 401 -26.01 -11.44 2.22
C ARG A 401 -26.79 -10.46 1.36
N MET A 402 -26.24 -10.04 0.23
CA MET A 402 -26.86 -9.09 -0.68
C MET A 402 -27.77 -9.80 -1.67
N SER A 403 -28.90 -9.19 -2.01
CA SER A 403 -29.68 -9.61 -3.18
C SER A 403 -28.88 -9.39 -4.46
N MET A 404 -29.22 -10.09 -5.53
CA MET A 404 -28.54 -9.94 -6.81
C MET A 404 -28.55 -8.49 -7.33
N PRO A 405 -29.68 -7.72 -7.30
CA PRO A 405 -29.66 -6.32 -7.72
C PRO A 405 -28.75 -5.42 -6.86
N GLU A 406 -28.70 -5.62 -5.54
CA GLU A 406 -27.80 -4.87 -4.66
C GLU A 406 -26.33 -5.18 -5.00
N ARG A 407 -26.01 -6.45 -5.20
CA ARG A 407 -24.66 -6.88 -5.60
C ARG A 407 -24.26 -6.33 -6.97
N ASP A 408 -25.19 -6.24 -7.91
CA ASP A 408 -24.92 -5.66 -9.23
C ASP A 408 -24.60 -4.18 -9.15
N ILE A 409 -25.34 -3.42 -8.34
CA ILE A 409 -25.12 -1.97 -8.17
C ILE A 409 -23.80 -1.67 -7.42
N GLU A 410 -23.45 -2.50 -6.44
CA GLU A 410 -22.27 -2.23 -5.61
C GLU A 410 -21.00 -2.89 -6.13
N TRP A 411 -21.02 -4.22 -6.24
CA TRP A 411 -19.84 -5.04 -6.54
C TRP A 411 -19.61 -5.23 -8.04
N SER A 412 -20.64 -5.65 -8.79
CA SER A 412 -20.47 -5.90 -10.23
C SER A 412 -20.13 -4.62 -10.99
N GLU A 413 -20.67 -3.47 -10.54
CA GLU A 413 -20.33 -2.17 -11.10
C GLU A 413 -18.88 -1.76 -10.78
N PHE A 414 -18.40 -2.00 -9.55
CA PHE A 414 -16.99 -1.83 -9.21
C PHE A 414 -16.10 -2.67 -10.13
N VAL A 415 -16.38 -3.97 -10.28
CA VAL A 415 -15.59 -4.87 -11.13
C VAL A 415 -15.59 -4.41 -12.58
N ARG A 416 -16.73 -3.92 -13.09
CA ARG A 416 -16.88 -3.43 -14.47
C ARG A 416 -16.11 -2.15 -14.73
N THR A 417 -15.99 -1.26 -13.74
CA THR A 417 -15.37 0.07 -13.87
C THR A 417 -13.94 0.13 -13.33
N ALA A 418 -13.41 -1.01 -12.84
CA ALA A 418 -12.07 -1.07 -12.31
C ALA A 418 -11.01 -0.71 -13.37
N GLU A 419 -10.07 0.14 -13.01
CA GLU A 419 -8.97 0.54 -13.87
C GLU A 419 -7.99 -0.62 -14.10
N THR A 420 -7.23 -0.57 -15.18
CA THR A 420 -6.31 -1.66 -15.58
C THR A 420 -5.18 -1.90 -14.57
N ASP A 421 -4.83 -0.91 -13.78
CA ASP A 421 -3.83 -0.99 -12.71
C ASP A 421 -4.43 -1.34 -11.33
N SER A 422 -5.75 -1.61 -11.26
CA SER A 422 -6.42 -2.01 -10.01
C SER A 422 -5.93 -3.36 -9.47
N ASN A 423 -6.07 -3.56 -8.16
CA ASN A 423 -5.74 -4.82 -7.49
C ASN A 423 -6.46 -6.04 -8.09
N LEU A 424 -7.66 -5.82 -8.63
CA LEU A 424 -8.41 -6.83 -9.36
C LEU A 424 -7.65 -7.31 -10.60
N HIS A 425 -7.22 -6.39 -11.47
CA HIS A 425 -6.48 -6.72 -12.69
C HIS A 425 -5.09 -7.26 -12.38
N ARG A 426 -4.45 -6.77 -11.33
CA ARG A 426 -3.17 -7.28 -10.82
C ARG A 426 -3.28 -8.71 -10.32
N LEU A 427 -4.36 -9.06 -9.59
CA LEU A 427 -4.66 -10.43 -9.19
C LEU A 427 -4.80 -11.36 -10.40
N LEU A 428 -5.59 -10.96 -11.41
CA LEU A 428 -5.78 -11.75 -12.62
C LEU A 428 -4.47 -11.91 -13.40
N ALA A 429 -3.67 -10.85 -13.54
CA ALA A 429 -2.37 -10.92 -14.21
C ALA A 429 -1.39 -11.86 -13.48
N TRP A 430 -1.36 -11.82 -12.15
CA TRP A 430 -0.59 -12.77 -11.35
C TRP A 430 -1.08 -14.22 -11.58
N ALA A 431 -2.38 -14.47 -11.50
CA ALA A 431 -2.93 -15.82 -11.68
C ALA A 431 -2.66 -16.39 -13.08
N GLU A 432 -2.51 -15.56 -14.09
CA GLU A 432 -2.20 -15.98 -15.46
C GLU A 432 -0.71 -16.31 -15.68
N ARG A 433 0.19 -15.77 -14.85
CA ARG A 433 1.67 -15.88 -15.00
C ARG A 433 2.31 -16.82 -13.99
N GLU A 434 1.71 -17.00 -12.81
CA GLU A 434 2.33 -17.71 -11.69
C GLU A 434 2.40 -19.22 -11.93
N GLU A 435 3.46 -19.82 -11.42
CA GLU A 435 3.59 -21.28 -11.35
C GLU A 435 2.87 -21.82 -10.11
N HIS A 436 1.57 -22.06 -10.22
CA HIS A 436 0.68 -22.36 -9.09
C HIS A 436 1.08 -23.61 -8.28
N THR A 437 1.88 -24.51 -8.84
CA THR A 437 2.44 -25.65 -8.08
C THR A 437 3.38 -25.23 -6.95
N LYS A 438 3.94 -24.01 -7.03
CA LYS A 438 4.80 -23.42 -6.01
C LYS A 438 4.05 -22.55 -5.01
N VAL A 439 2.79 -22.19 -5.32
CA VAL A 439 1.94 -21.37 -4.48
C VAL A 439 1.46 -22.15 -3.26
N GLU A 440 1.43 -21.53 -2.08
CA GLU A 440 0.86 -22.17 -0.89
C GLU A 440 -0.64 -22.42 -1.08
N ARG A 441 -1.11 -23.58 -0.63
CA ARG A 441 -2.53 -24.02 -0.78
C ARG A 441 -3.54 -23.00 -0.28
N GLN A 442 -3.23 -22.30 0.81
CA GLN A 442 -4.11 -21.28 1.40
C GLN A 442 -4.22 -20.05 0.50
N VAL A 443 -3.10 -19.58 -0.04
CA VAL A 443 -3.09 -18.47 -1.01
C VAL A 443 -3.86 -18.83 -2.28
N SER A 444 -3.71 -20.07 -2.75
CA SER A 444 -4.48 -20.57 -3.90
C SER A 444 -5.99 -20.57 -3.63
N ALA A 445 -6.43 -20.99 -2.43
CA ALA A 445 -7.84 -20.94 -2.04
C ALA A 445 -8.39 -19.50 -2.03
N GLN A 446 -7.64 -18.57 -1.43
CA GLN A 446 -8.04 -17.16 -1.36
C GLN A 446 -8.06 -16.50 -2.75
N ALA A 447 -7.06 -16.79 -3.60
CA ALA A 447 -7.01 -16.29 -4.97
C ALA A 447 -8.15 -16.86 -5.82
N GLY A 448 -8.41 -18.15 -5.70
CA GLY A 448 -9.53 -18.81 -6.36
C GLY A 448 -10.88 -18.22 -5.94
N ARG A 449 -11.11 -18.06 -4.64
CA ARG A 449 -12.33 -17.44 -4.10
C ARG A 449 -12.50 -16.01 -4.60
N THR A 450 -11.45 -15.19 -4.55
CA THR A 450 -11.50 -13.80 -5.02
C THR A 450 -11.75 -13.74 -6.52
N ALA A 451 -11.06 -14.57 -7.32
CA ALA A 451 -11.28 -14.64 -8.76
C ALA A 451 -12.73 -15.09 -9.10
N ALA A 452 -13.30 -16.02 -8.32
CA ALA A 452 -14.68 -16.46 -8.53
C ALA A 452 -15.70 -15.33 -8.29
N LEU A 453 -15.46 -14.43 -7.35
CA LEU A 453 -16.33 -13.27 -7.12
C LEU A 453 -16.32 -12.27 -8.30
N LEU A 454 -15.27 -12.27 -9.12
CA LEU A 454 -15.21 -11.46 -10.34
C LEU A 454 -16.12 -11.98 -11.46
N LEU A 455 -16.63 -13.20 -11.34
CA LEU A 455 -17.55 -13.80 -12.32
C LEU A 455 -18.93 -13.14 -12.32
N THR A 456 -19.29 -12.39 -11.28
CA THR A 456 -20.56 -11.65 -11.18
C THR A 456 -20.68 -10.51 -12.19
N THR A 457 -19.55 -9.99 -12.72
CA THR A 457 -19.56 -8.82 -13.61
C THR A 457 -20.20 -9.09 -14.96
N THR A 458 -20.80 -8.07 -15.55
CA THR A 458 -21.28 -8.09 -16.95
C THR A 458 -20.13 -7.95 -17.96
N ASP A 459 -18.93 -7.54 -17.53
CA ASP A 459 -17.75 -7.45 -18.39
C ASP A 459 -17.23 -8.86 -18.77
N ARG A 460 -17.40 -9.22 -20.05
CA ARG A 460 -17.00 -10.53 -20.56
C ARG A 460 -15.50 -10.79 -20.51
N PRO A 461 -14.62 -9.88 -20.94
CA PRO A 461 -13.17 -10.00 -20.80
C PRO A 461 -12.73 -10.33 -19.38
N VAL A 462 -13.23 -9.61 -18.37
CA VAL A 462 -12.91 -9.88 -16.96
C VAL A 462 -13.40 -11.27 -16.53
N ARG A 463 -14.65 -11.65 -16.88
CA ARG A 463 -15.16 -13.02 -16.58
C ARG A 463 -14.32 -14.12 -17.23
N ASP A 464 -13.92 -13.95 -18.48
CA ASP A 464 -13.12 -14.94 -19.19
C ASP A 464 -11.72 -15.09 -18.54
N ARG A 465 -11.09 -13.99 -18.15
CA ARG A 465 -9.84 -14.01 -17.38
C ARG A 465 -10.02 -14.65 -16.00
N ALA A 466 -11.07 -14.31 -15.27
CA ALA A 466 -11.37 -14.88 -13.96
C ALA A 466 -11.63 -16.41 -14.06
N THR A 467 -12.38 -16.87 -15.08
CA THR A 467 -12.58 -18.31 -15.34
C THR A 467 -11.23 -19.00 -15.61
N ARG A 468 -10.37 -18.40 -16.42
CA ARG A 468 -9.04 -18.93 -16.71
C ARG A 468 -8.16 -18.99 -15.46
N ALA A 469 -8.18 -17.94 -14.63
CA ALA A 469 -7.46 -17.90 -13.34
C ALA A 469 -7.89 -19.07 -12.44
N LEU A 470 -9.21 -19.32 -12.32
CA LEU A 470 -9.73 -20.46 -11.56
C LEU A 470 -9.23 -21.80 -12.08
N VAL A 471 -9.18 -21.98 -13.40
CA VAL A 471 -8.66 -23.21 -14.01
C VAL A 471 -7.18 -23.39 -13.70
N LEU A 472 -6.36 -22.33 -13.81
CA LEU A 472 -4.92 -22.38 -13.54
C LEU A 472 -4.61 -22.68 -12.08
N VAL A 473 -5.32 -22.02 -11.15
CA VAL A 473 -5.22 -22.28 -9.71
C VAL A 473 -5.66 -23.71 -9.39
N GLY A 474 -6.80 -24.14 -9.96
CA GLY A 474 -7.37 -25.46 -9.72
C GLY A 474 -6.56 -26.61 -10.33
N GLU A 475 -5.83 -26.38 -11.42
CA GLU A 475 -4.92 -27.38 -12.00
C GLU A 475 -3.82 -27.79 -11.02
N ALA A 476 -3.32 -26.84 -10.21
CA ALA A 476 -2.32 -27.12 -9.17
C ALA A 476 -2.94 -27.63 -7.86
N HIS A 477 -4.12 -27.14 -7.51
CA HIS A 477 -4.79 -27.41 -6.25
C HIS A 477 -6.31 -27.64 -6.44
N PRO A 478 -6.73 -28.74 -7.09
CA PRO A 478 -8.13 -28.99 -7.47
C PRO A 478 -9.10 -28.86 -6.30
N GLN A 479 -8.77 -29.49 -5.18
CA GLN A 479 -9.59 -29.47 -3.98
C GLN A 479 -9.94 -28.05 -3.51
N ARG A 480 -8.99 -27.11 -3.63
CA ARG A 480 -9.20 -25.73 -3.17
C ARG A 480 -10.23 -24.96 -3.99
N VAL A 481 -10.34 -25.26 -5.28
CA VAL A 481 -11.39 -24.68 -6.12
C VAL A 481 -12.72 -25.41 -5.88
N PHE A 482 -12.69 -26.74 -5.75
CA PHE A 482 -13.91 -27.54 -5.56
C PHE A 482 -14.57 -27.29 -4.19
N ASP A 483 -13.79 -27.07 -3.13
CA ASP A 483 -14.30 -26.74 -1.78
C ASP A 483 -15.07 -25.40 -1.76
N GLU A 484 -14.79 -24.47 -2.69
CA GLU A 484 -15.49 -23.18 -2.78
C GLU A 484 -16.82 -23.24 -3.54
N VAL A 485 -17.05 -24.29 -4.33
CA VAL A 485 -18.23 -24.41 -5.21
C VAL A 485 -19.55 -24.24 -4.44
N PRO A 486 -19.79 -24.88 -3.28
CA PRO A 486 -21.05 -24.71 -2.56
C PRO A 486 -21.34 -23.24 -2.18
N ALA A 487 -20.34 -22.53 -1.69
CA ALA A 487 -20.48 -21.14 -1.29
C ALA A 487 -20.73 -20.22 -2.49
N LEU A 488 -20.09 -20.50 -3.63
CA LEU A 488 -20.25 -19.74 -4.85
C LEU A 488 -21.63 -19.98 -5.50
N LEU A 489 -22.11 -21.22 -5.52
CA LEU A 489 -23.46 -21.54 -5.99
C LEU A 489 -24.53 -20.89 -5.11
N ALA A 490 -24.29 -20.78 -3.80
CA ALA A 490 -25.19 -20.13 -2.87
C ALA A 490 -25.37 -18.62 -3.10
N LEU A 491 -24.47 -17.97 -3.89
CA LEU A 491 -24.65 -16.57 -4.31
C LEU A 491 -25.91 -16.39 -5.18
N GLY A 492 -26.44 -17.45 -5.78
CA GLY A 492 -27.65 -17.42 -6.62
C GLY A 492 -27.48 -16.61 -7.91
N ASP A 493 -26.24 -16.43 -8.37
CA ASP A 493 -25.89 -15.66 -9.55
C ASP A 493 -25.70 -16.61 -10.75
N PRO A 494 -26.48 -16.43 -11.84
CA PRO A 494 -26.39 -17.30 -13.01
C PRO A 494 -25.03 -17.28 -13.71
N TYR A 495 -24.35 -16.14 -13.75
CA TYR A 495 -23.01 -16.04 -14.34
C TYR A 495 -21.98 -16.78 -13.50
N VAL A 496 -22.03 -16.61 -12.18
CA VAL A 496 -21.15 -17.34 -11.26
C VAL A 496 -21.38 -18.84 -11.39
N THR A 497 -22.63 -19.29 -11.35
CA THR A 497 -22.99 -20.71 -11.47
C THR A 497 -22.41 -21.32 -12.74
N GLU A 498 -22.69 -20.72 -13.90
CA GLU A 498 -22.21 -21.22 -15.20
C GLU A 498 -20.68 -21.27 -15.26
N ARG A 499 -20.02 -20.20 -14.86
CA ARG A 499 -18.57 -20.07 -15.01
C ARG A 499 -17.78 -20.88 -13.99
N VAL A 500 -18.29 -21.04 -12.76
CA VAL A 500 -17.67 -21.91 -11.76
C VAL A 500 -17.72 -23.36 -12.20
N VAL A 501 -18.88 -23.83 -12.70
CA VAL A 501 -19.01 -25.21 -13.23
C VAL A 501 -18.10 -25.41 -14.44
N ALA A 502 -18.05 -24.44 -15.37
CA ALA A 502 -17.14 -24.50 -16.51
C ALA A 502 -15.65 -24.50 -16.07
N ALA A 503 -15.29 -23.73 -15.05
CA ALA A 503 -13.93 -23.76 -14.49
C ALA A 503 -13.60 -25.12 -13.87
N CYS A 504 -14.51 -25.69 -13.08
CA CYS A 504 -14.34 -27.04 -12.52
C CYS A 504 -14.15 -28.10 -13.62
N TYR A 505 -14.97 -28.06 -14.68
CA TYR A 505 -14.78 -28.92 -15.85
C TYR A 505 -13.39 -28.73 -16.47
N GLY A 506 -12.96 -27.47 -16.68
CA GLY A 506 -11.62 -27.14 -17.18
C GLY A 506 -10.50 -27.71 -16.31
N VAL A 507 -10.63 -27.60 -14.97
CA VAL A 507 -9.70 -28.22 -14.01
C VAL A 507 -9.64 -29.73 -14.18
N CYS A 508 -10.81 -30.40 -14.23
CA CYS A 508 -10.89 -31.84 -14.41
C CYS A 508 -10.19 -32.29 -15.69
N MET A 509 -10.45 -31.62 -16.81
CA MET A 509 -9.82 -31.93 -18.09
C MET A 509 -8.30 -31.74 -18.07
N ARG A 510 -7.81 -30.69 -17.46
CA ARG A 510 -6.37 -30.42 -17.39
C ARG A 510 -5.62 -31.36 -16.45
N VAL A 511 -6.20 -31.70 -15.31
CA VAL A 511 -5.62 -32.69 -14.38
C VAL A 511 -5.63 -34.07 -14.98
N TRP A 512 -6.72 -34.44 -15.65
CA TRP A 512 -6.82 -35.73 -16.35
C TRP A 512 -5.83 -35.89 -17.50
N ALA A 513 -5.58 -34.82 -18.26
CA ALA A 513 -4.61 -34.82 -19.36
C ALA A 513 -3.15 -34.98 -18.91
N ARG A 514 -2.85 -34.75 -17.63
CA ARG A 514 -1.53 -35.02 -17.06
C ARG A 514 -1.46 -36.50 -16.67
N GLU A 515 -0.58 -37.28 -17.31
CA GLU A 515 -0.42 -38.75 -17.16
C GLU A 515 -0.12 -39.20 -15.69
N THR A 516 0.11 -38.32 -14.77
CA THR A 516 0.28 -38.61 -13.35
C THR A 516 -1.09 -38.71 -12.68
N SER A 517 -1.72 -39.88 -12.69
CA SER A 517 -2.90 -40.14 -11.89
C SER A 517 -2.57 -39.97 -10.41
N ARG A 518 -3.03 -38.89 -9.83
CA ARG A 518 -3.06 -38.76 -8.38
C ARG A 518 -4.19 -39.62 -7.85
N SER A 519 -3.88 -40.58 -7.00
CA SER A 519 -4.89 -41.40 -6.30
C SER A 519 -5.98 -40.55 -5.64
N ASP A 520 -5.56 -39.41 -5.12
CA ASP A 520 -6.41 -38.47 -4.37
C ASP A 520 -7.39 -37.68 -5.27
N PHE A 521 -7.13 -37.60 -6.60
CA PHE A 521 -7.99 -36.84 -7.51
C PHE A 521 -9.35 -37.50 -7.71
N GLY A 522 -9.43 -38.83 -7.61
CA GLY A 522 -10.69 -39.57 -7.67
C GLY A 522 -11.66 -39.17 -6.55
N ASP A 523 -11.14 -38.99 -5.32
CA ASP A 523 -11.94 -38.57 -4.17
C ASP A 523 -12.41 -37.12 -4.32
N ASP A 524 -11.57 -36.23 -4.87
CA ASP A 524 -11.93 -34.84 -5.13
C ASP A 524 -13.04 -34.77 -6.21
N LEU A 525 -12.94 -35.56 -7.28
CA LEU A 525 -13.98 -35.67 -8.30
C LEU A 525 -15.30 -36.19 -7.74
N LEU A 526 -15.25 -37.23 -6.89
CA LEU A 526 -16.45 -37.76 -6.27
C LEU A 526 -17.17 -36.72 -5.42
N ARG A 527 -16.41 -35.99 -4.60
CA ARG A 527 -16.95 -34.88 -3.77
C ARG A 527 -17.57 -33.78 -4.63
N LEU A 528 -16.87 -33.32 -5.67
CA LEU A 528 -17.41 -32.35 -6.61
C LEU A 528 -18.69 -32.86 -7.28
N GLY A 529 -18.68 -34.13 -7.78
CA GLY A 529 -19.83 -34.76 -8.40
C GLY A 529 -21.05 -34.80 -7.47
N MET A 530 -20.87 -35.09 -6.20
CA MET A 530 -21.96 -35.04 -5.20
C MET A 530 -22.52 -33.64 -5.03
N VAL A 531 -21.67 -32.63 -4.92
CA VAL A 531 -22.11 -31.22 -4.81
C VAL A 531 -22.89 -30.78 -6.05
N LEU A 532 -22.38 -31.07 -7.24
CA LEU A 532 -23.05 -30.73 -8.50
C LEU A 532 -24.37 -31.49 -8.67
N LEU A 533 -24.41 -32.77 -8.29
CA LEU A 533 -25.64 -33.57 -8.32
C LEU A 533 -26.73 -32.96 -7.42
N GLU A 534 -26.38 -32.53 -6.21
CA GLU A 534 -27.33 -31.98 -5.24
C GLU A 534 -27.74 -30.53 -5.56
N GLN A 535 -26.81 -29.70 -5.96
CA GLN A 535 -27.06 -28.28 -6.09
C GLN A 535 -27.35 -27.77 -7.50
N VAL A 536 -26.96 -28.54 -8.53
CA VAL A 536 -27.18 -28.19 -9.94
C VAL A 536 -28.18 -29.14 -10.59
N LEU A 537 -27.91 -30.44 -10.56
CA LEU A 537 -28.71 -31.41 -11.32
C LEU A 537 -30.04 -31.76 -10.65
N ARG A 538 -30.11 -31.83 -9.30
CA ARG A 538 -31.37 -32.13 -8.56
C ARG A 538 -32.22 -30.89 -8.30
N ARG A 539 -31.71 -29.69 -8.46
CA ARG A 539 -32.47 -28.46 -8.44
C ARG A 539 -32.82 -28.08 -9.87
N ASP A 540 -34.03 -27.53 -10.07
CA ASP A 540 -34.41 -26.97 -11.38
C ASP A 540 -33.43 -25.85 -11.77
N CYS A 541 -32.33 -26.23 -12.40
CA CYS A 541 -31.35 -25.28 -12.89
C CYS A 541 -31.82 -24.73 -14.25
N PRO A 542 -32.13 -23.44 -14.37
CA PRO A 542 -32.74 -22.87 -15.58
C PRO A 542 -31.81 -22.81 -16.79
N LYS A 543 -30.57 -23.24 -16.68
CA LYS A 543 -29.57 -23.14 -17.74
C LYS A 543 -29.07 -24.51 -18.20
N SER A 544 -29.47 -24.91 -19.41
CA SER A 544 -29.03 -26.15 -20.04
C SER A 544 -27.52 -26.29 -20.12
N GLY A 545 -26.78 -25.21 -20.46
CA GLY A 545 -25.32 -25.22 -20.52
C GLY A 545 -24.60 -25.52 -19.19
N VAL A 546 -25.23 -25.23 -18.04
CA VAL A 546 -24.70 -25.59 -16.72
C VAL A 546 -24.85 -27.09 -16.47
N THR A 547 -26.01 -27.68 -16.82
CA THR A 547 -26.28 -29.11 -16.66
C THR A 547 -25.41 -29.95 -17.58
N ASP A 548 -25.09 -29.47 -18.78
CA ASP A 548 -24.21 -30.15 -19.73
C ASP A 548 -22.74 -30.19 -19.26
N LEU A 549 -22.31 -29.23 -18.44
CA LEU A 549 -20.96 -29.18 -17.89
C LEU A 549 -20.83 -29.89 -16.54
N ALA A 550 -21.94 -30.07 -15.80
CA ALA A 550 -21.97 -30.72 -14.49
C ALA A 550 -21.99 -32.25 -14.62
#